data_8ba322ffeea6dd322c0caf7a664ae53f
#
_entry.id   8ba322ffeea6dd322c0caf7a664ae53f
#
_cell.length_a   1.000
_cell.length_b   1.000
_cell.length_c   1.000
_cell.angle_alpha   90.00
_cell.angle_beta   90.00
_cell.angle_gamma   90.00
#
_symmetry.space_group_name_H-M   'P 1'
#
loop_
_entity.id
_entity.type
_entity.pdbx_description
1 polymer ?
#
loop_
_entity_poly.entity_id
_entity_poly.type
_entity_poly.pdbx_seq_one_letter_code
_entity_poly.pdbx_strand_id
1 'polypeptide(L)'
;MSEVKYHTATTPPAPLPFRIRLSDGRTRTNPATFTDAEIADAGYTLSPDKPAHDPETQRVEWDAVGEQWQVVALPPPPDPVPRPLTRVEFIRLGMADGGMTQAMLVQANADADLAAFWIILGMAQEIERDDADTVQGLNALEAKGYLPGGAQAVLDAWPTE
;
A
#
# COMPACT_ATOMS: atom_id res chain seq x y z
N MET A 1 19.25 -5.66 26.36
CA MET A 1 20.56 -4.96 26.24
C MET A 1 20.70 -4.56 24.79
N SER A 2 20.81 -3.26 24.50
CA SER A 2 21.06 -2.81 23.12
C SER A 2 22.49 -3.21 22.74
N GLU A 3 22.64 -3.85 21.59
CA GLU A 3 23.94 -4.20 21.04
C GLU A 3 24.68 -2.94 20.60
N VAL A 4 25.90 -2.74 21.07
CA VAL A 4 26.73 -1.59 20.72
C VAL A 4 27.14 -1.70 19.25
N LYS A 5 26.87 -0.67 18.46
CA LYS A 5 27.16 -0.62 17.01
C LYS A 5 28.13 0.51 16.68
N TYR A 6 28.90 0.28 15.64
CA TYR A 6 29.91 1.19 15.13
C TYR A 6 29.68 1.41 13.64
N HIS A 7 30.05 2.57 13.13
CA HIS A 7 30.02 2.90 11.71
C HIS A 7 31.38 3.40 11.24
N THR A 8 31.57 3.46 9.96
CA THR A 8 32.68 4.17 9.31
C THR A 8 32.09 5.19 8.34
N ALA A 9 32.91 6.06 7.76
CA ALA A 9 32.46 7.02 6.76
C ALA A 9 31.73 6.37 5.54
N THR A 10 31.90 5.05 5.33
CA THR A 10 31.36 4.32 4.17
C THR A 10 30.41 3.18 4.54
N THR A 11 30.29 2.83 5.82
CA THR A 11 29.47 1.69 6.27
C THR A 11 28.45 2.12 7.31
N PRO A 12 27.21 1.62 7.20
CA PRO A 12 26.18 1.87 8.19
C PRO A 12 26.52 1.21 9.54
N PRO A 13 25.83 1.61 10.63
CA PRO A 13 26.03 1.06 11.96
C PRO A 13 25.85 -0.45 12.02
N ALA A 14 26.89 -1.15 12.44
CA ALA A 14 26.94 -2.58 12.60
C ALA A 14 27.82 -2.95 13.82
N PRO A 15 27.70 -4.17 14.34
CA PRO A 15 28.69 -4.70 15.30
C PRO A 15 30.10 -4.65 14.72
N LEU A 16 31.10 -4.46 15.59
CA LEU A 16 32.50 -4.55 15.14
C LEU A 16 32.78 -5.89 14.46
N PRO A 17 33.51 -5.89 13.34
CA PRO A 17 33.90 -7.13 12.70
C PRO A 17 34.87 -7.92 13.60
N PHE A 18 34.92 -9.23 13.39
CA PHE A 18 35.85 -10.08 14.13
C PHE A 18 37.31 -9.65 13.98
N ARG A 19 37.65 -8.96 12.88
CA ARG A 19 38.99 -8.48 12.55
C ARG A 19 38.97 -7.03 12.13
N ILE A 20 39.86 -6.22 12.72
CA ILE A 20 40.12 -4.84 12.31
C ILE A 20 41.59 -4.68 11.89
N ARG A 21 41.85 -3.75 10.98
CA ARG A 21 43.21 -3.42 10.53
C ARG A 21 43.54 -2.00 11.03
N LEU A 22 44.64 -1.88 11.72
CA LEU A 22 45.17 -0.64 12.25
C LEU A 22 45.94 0.15 11.20
N SER A 23 46.12 1.44 11.39
CA SER A 23 46.86 2.35 10.51
C SER A 23 48.33 1.93 10.31
N ASP A 24 48.93 1.31 11.30
CA ASP A 24 50.29 0.76 11.24
C ASP A 24 50.42 -0.60 10.48
N GLY A 25 49.29 -1.07 9.93
CA GLY A 25 49.21 -2.32 9.17
C GLY A 25 49.00 -3.58 10.01
N ARG A 26 49.05 -3.52 11.34
CA ARG A 26 48.73 -4.64 12.23
C ARG A 26 47.23 -4.99 12.12
N THR A 27 46.95 -6.24 12.37
CA THR A 27 45.62 -6.76 12.42
C THR A 27 45.27 -7.24 13.82
N ARG A 28 44.13 -6.83 14.33
CA ARG A 28 43.58 -7.28 15.62
C ARG A 28 42.38 -8.17 15.36
N THR A 29 42.21 -9.15 16.21
CA THR A 29 41.08 -10.11 16.16
C THR A 29 40.42 -10.19 17.52
N ASN A 30 39.14 -10.58 17.56
CA ASN A 30 38.29 -10.67 18.71
C ASN A 30 37.84 -9.28 19.25
N PRO A 31 36.63 -8.82 18.84
CA PRO A 31 36.09 -7.51 19.21
C PRO A 31 36.04 -7.22 20.71
N ALA A 32 35.91 -8.28 21.54
CA ALA A 32 35.87 -8.13 23.00
C ALA A 32 37.21 -7.66 23.62
N THR A 33 38.29 -7.67 22.86
CA THR A 33 39.65 -7.30 23.31
C THR A 33 40.16 -6.01 22.67
N PHE A 34 39.36 -5.38 21.79
CA PHE A 34 39.76 -4.11 21.17
C PHE A 34 39.66 -2.97 22.18
N THR A 35 40.65 -2.11 22.18
CA THR A 35 40.62 -0.87 22.93
C THR A 35 39.93 0.21 22.09
N ASP A 36 39.36 1.25 22.75
CA ASP A 36 38.74 2.38 22.04
C ASP A 36 39.72 3.07 21.09
N ALA A 37 41.00 3.14 21.45
CA ALA A 37 42.05 3.69 20.59
C ALA A 37 42.26 2.84 19.30
N GLU A 38 42.24 1.53 19.41
CA GLU A 38 42.37 0.61 18.26
C GLU A 38 41.13 0.68 17.36
N ILE A 39 39.94 0.80 17.96
CA ILE A 39 38.68 0.96 17.23
C ILE A 39 38.71 2.26 16.43
N ALA A 40 39.10 3.37 17.05
CA ALA A 40 39.22 4.67 16.40
C ALA A 40 40.30 4.70 15.32
N ASP A 41 41.48 4.09 15.59
CA ASP A 41 42.58 3.99 14.63
C ASP A 41 42.20 3.16 13.38
N ALA A 42 41.33 2.20 13.53
CA ALA A 42 40.79 1.42 12.43
C ALA A 42 39.64 2.14 11.67
N GLY A 43 39.30 3.37 12.06
CA GLY A 43 38.30 4.22 11.40
C GLY A 43 36.85 3.92 11.80
N TYR A 44 36.64 3.24 12.94
CA TYR A 44 35.30 2.98 13.47
C TYR A 44 34.91 4.02 14.50
N THR A 45 33.71 4.55 14.38
CA THR A 45 33.09 5.49 15.32
C THR A 45 31.89 4.84 15.97
N LEU A 46 31.69 5.07 17.26
CA LEU A 46 30.50 4.60 17.98
C LEU A 46 29.26 5.27 17.38
N SER A 47 28.29 4.45 17.00
CA SER A 47 27.05 4.94 16.42
C SER A 47 26.07 5.40 17.50
N PRO A 48 25.30 6.46 17.27
CA PRO A 48 24.21 6.82 18.15
C PRO A 48 23.14 5.72 18.19
N ASP A 49 22.40 5.68 19.28
CA ASP A 49 21.29 4.75 19.41
C ASP A 49 20.23 5.00 18.34
N LYS A 50 19.63 3.91 17.88
CA LYS A 50 18.54 3.98 16.92
C LYS A 50 17.33 4.64 17.57
N PRO A 51 16.75 5.72 16.98
CA PRO A 51 15.60 6.39 17.55
C PRO A 51 14.37 5.49 17.60
N ALA A 52 13.50 5.75 18.57
CA ALA A 52 12.18 5.14 18.59
C ALA A 52 11.38 5.63 17.39
N HIS A 53 10.64 4.75 16.78
CA HIS A 53 9.80 5.03 15.61
C HIS A 53 8.59 4.10 15.63
N ASP A 54 7.56 4.48 14.93
CA ASP A 54 6.39 3.64 14.68
C ASP A 54 6.64 2.80 13.42
N PRO A 55 6.78 1.47 13.54
CA PRO A 55 7.09 0.62 12.40
C PRO A 55 5.97 0.52 11.35
N GLU A 56 4.73 0.95 11.69
CA GLU A 56 3.59 0.94 10.76
C GLU A 56 3.60 2.16 9.83
N THR A 57 4.16 3.29 10.29
CA THR A 57 4.12 4.56 9.56
C THR A 57 5.51 5.13 9.24
N GLN A 58 6.56 4.56 9.84
CA GLN A 58 7.91 5.09 9.77
C GLN A 58 8.95 3.98 9.61
N ARG A 59 10.06 4.32 8.98
CA ARG A 59 11.29 3.52 8.97
C ARG A 59 12.46 4.36 9.43
N VAL A 60 13.51 3.69 9.92
CA VAL A 60 14.73 4.37 10.34
C VAL A 60 15.83 4.04 9.35
N GLU A 61 16.42 5.07 8.77
CA GLU A 61 17.51 4.99 7.82
C GLU A 61 18.77 5.65 8.40
N TRP A 62 19.93 5.15 7.97
CA TRP A 62 21.21 5.76 8.33
C TRP A 62 21.60 6.81 7.30
N ASP A 63 21.79 8.04 7.75
CA ASP A 63 22.38 9.10 6.96
C ASP A 63 23.90 9.07 7.11
N ALA A 64 24.57 8.57 6.09
CA ALA A 64 26.04 8.44 6.11
C ALA A 64 26.78 9.78 6.05
N VAL A 65 26.11 10.85 5.58
CA VAL A 65 26.70 12.18 5.49
C VAL A 65 26.59 12.90 6.84
N GLY A 66 25.42 12.80 7.46
CA GLY A 66 25.18 13.37 8.78
C GLY A 66 25.61 12.48 9.93
N GLU A 67 26.06 11.26 9.66
CA GLU A 67 26.44 10.23 10.65
C GLU A 67 25.36 10.03 11.74
N GLN A 68 24.10 10.01 11.32
CA GLN A 68 22.96 9.92 12.23
C GLN A 68 21.82 9.09 11.68
N TRP A 69 20.98 8.60 12.59
CA TRP A 69 19.73 7.94 12.20
C TRP A 69 18.67 8.98 11.85
N GLN A 70 17.96 8.76 10.76
CA GLN A 70 16.80 9.57 10.35
C GLN A 70 15.54 8.70 10.40
N VAL A 71 14.47 9.28 10.94
CA VAL A 71 13.14 8.68 10.89
C VAL A 71 12.45 9.19 9.63
N VAL A 72 12.16 8.29 8.72
CA VAL A 72 11.53 8.59 7.42
C VAL A 72 10.12 8.03 7.42
N ALA A 73 9.14 8.83 7.03
CA ALA A 73 7.77 8.36 6.85
C ALA A 73 7.71 7.31 5.73
N LEU A 74 6.94 6.25 5.96
CA LEU A 74 6.59 5.32 4.90
C LEU A 74 5.60 5.99 3.94
N PRO A 75 5.65 5.67 2.64
CA PRO A 75 4.62 6.11 1.73
C PRO A 75 3.26 5.58 2.21
N PRO A 76 2.19 6.36 2.04
CA PRO A 76 0.85 5.87 2.35
C PRO A 76 0.59 4.57 1.58
N PRO A 77 -0.21 3.65 2.15
CA PRO A 77 -0.67 2.50 1.40
C PRO A 77 -1.30 2.96 0.08
N PRO A 78 -1.14 2.21 -1.01
CA PRO A 78 -1.86 2.52 -2.24
C PRO A 78 -3.36 2.53 -1.97
N ASP A 79 -4.08 3.43 -2.65
CA ASP A 79 -5.54 3.46 -2.57
C ASP A 79 -6.09 2.09 -3.00
N PRO A 80 -7.12 1.57 -2.30
CA PRO A 80 -7.72 0.31 -2.66
C PRO A 80 -8.28 0.38 -4.09
N VAL A 81 -7.90 -0.59 -4.91
CA VAL A 81 -8.31 -0.64 -6.33
C VAL A 81 -9.64 -1.37 -6.44
N PRO A 82 -10.66 -0.78 -7.10
CA PRO A 82 -11.90 -1.47 -7.37
C PRO A 82 -11.65 -2.75 -8.18
N ARG A 83 -12.16 -3.89 -7.71
CA ARG A 83 -12.03 -5.13 -8.47
C ARG A 83 -13.14 -5.23 -9.52
N PRO A 84 -12.89 -5.87 -10.66
CA PRO A 84 -13.94 -6.16 -11.65
C PRO A 84 -15.02 -7.07 -11.03
N LEU A 85 -16.26 -6.89 -11.45
CA LEU A 85 -17.40 -7.70 -11.04
C LEU A 85 -17.88 -8.60 -12.17
N THR A 86 -18.36 -9.76 -11.82
CA THR A 86 -19.21 -10.53 -12.70
C THR A 86 -20.59 -9.87 -12.82
N ARG A 87 -21.32 -10.17 -13.89
CA ARG A 87 -22.69 -9.68 -14.08
C ARG A 87 -23.62 -9.97 -12.89
N VAL A 88 -23.47 -11.14 -12.30
CA VAL A 88 -24.31 -11.54 -11.14
C VAL A 88 -23.98 -10.72 -9.92
N GLU A 89 -22.70 -10.47 -9.65
CA GLU A 89 -22.26 -9.62 -8.55
C GLU A 89 -22.72 -8.18 -8.74
N PHE A 90 -22.59 -7.64 -9.94
CA PHE A 90 -23.08 -6.30 -10.27
C PHE A 90 -24.58 -6.12 -10.01
N ILE A 91 -25.40 -7.08 -10.47
CA ILE A 91 -26.85 -7.07 -10.20
C ILE A 91 -27.13 -7.15 -8.70
N ARG A 92 -26.40 -8.01 -7.96
CA ARG A 92 -26.55 -8.12 -6.49
C ARG A 92 -26.15 -6.83 -5.79
N LEU A 93 -25.13 -6.15 -6.24
CA LEU A 93 -24.71 -4.87 -5.71
C LEU A 93 -25.79 -3.79 -5.93
N GLY A 94 -26.37 -3.73 -7.13
CA GLY A 94 -27.52 -2.86 -7.42
C GLY A 94 -28.75 -3.15 -6.56
N MET A 95 -28.95 -4.42 -6.19
CA MET A 95 -30.05 -4.80 -5.28
C MET A 95 -29.75 -4.45 -3.82
N ALA A 96 -28.51 -4.68 -3.36
CA ALA A 96 -28.12 -4.48 -1.97
C ALA A 96 -27.99 -2.98 -1.63
N ASP A 97 -27.22 -2.26 -2.42
CA ASP A 97 -26.80 -0.89 -2.13
C ASP A 97 -27.56 0.15 -2.98
N GLY A 98 -27.90 -0.20 -4.23
CA GLY A 98 -28.75 0.63 -5.10
C GLY A 98 -30.24 0.56 -4.75
N GLY A 99 -30.65 -0.36 -3.86
CA GLY A 99 -32.03 -0.52 -3.43
C GLY A 99 -32.98 -1.10 -4.53
N MET A 100 -32.42 -1.70 -5.60
CA MET A 100 -33.17 -2.32 -6.66
C MET A 100 -33.89 -3.56 -6.14
N THR A 101 -35.21 -3.62 -6.30
CA THR A 101 -35.97 -4.83 -6.00
C THR A 101 -35.98 -5.79 -7.20
N GLN A 102 -36.33 -7.06 -6.95
CA GLN A 102 -36.44 -8.05 -8.02
C GLN A 102 -37.53 -7.62 -9.06
N ALA A 103 -38.61 -7.00 -8.61
CA ALA A 103 -39.66 -6.47 -9.51
C ALA A 103 -39.13 -5.33 -10.38
N MET A 104 -38.32 -4.41 -9.80
CA MET A 104 -37.66 -3.33 -10.54
C MET A 104 -36.66 -3.89 -11.56
N LEU A 105 -35.91 -4.93 -11.21
CA LEU A 105 -34.98 -5.59 -12.15
C LEU A 105 -35.71 -6.14 -13.37
N VAL A 106 -36.88 -6.80 -13.16
CA VAL A 106 -37.69 -7.31 -14.26
C VAL A 106 -38.24 -6.18 -15.14
N GLN A 107 -38.72 -5.10 -14.51
CA GLN A 107 -39.21 -3.91 -15.23
C GLN A 107 -38.09 -3.21 -16.01
N ALA A 108 -36.93 -3.00 -15.39
CA ALA A 108 -35.77 -2.40 -16.01
C ALA A 108 -35.27 -3.22 -17.22
N ASN A 109 -35.30 -4.56 -17.12
CA ASN A 109 -34.92 -5.43 -18.22
C ASN A 109 -35.91 -5.39 -19.40
N ALA A 110 -37.17 -5.04 -19.16
CA ALA A 110 -38.21 -4.85 -20.19
C ALA A 110 -38.28 -3.41 -20.70
N ASP A 111 -37.58 -2.46 -20.12
CA ASP A 111 -37.57 -1.06 -20.56
C ASP A 111 -36.76 -0.90 -21.84
N ALA A 112 -37.43 -0.45 -22.92
CA ALA A 112 -36.81 -0.29 -24.23
C ALA A 112 -35.65 0.73 -24.23
N ASP A 113 -35.69 1.75 -23.37
CA ASP A 113 -34.66 2.77 -23.30
C ASP A 113 -33.38 2.22 -22.63
N LEU A 114 -33.48 1.10 -21.90
CA LEU A 114 -32.36 0.40 -21.29
C LEU A 114 -31.85 -0.80 -22.07
N ALA A 115 -32.47 -1.08 -23.22
CA ALA A 115 -32.14 -2.27 -24.05
C ALA A 115 -30.64 -2.32 -24.43
N ALA A 116 -30.07 -1.18 -24.85
CA ALA A 116 -28.64 -1.11 -25.19
C ALA A 116 -27.73 -1.44 -24.01
N PHE A 117 -28.04 -0.90 -22.82
CA PHE A 117 -27.32 -1.20 -21.61
C PHE A 117 -27.34 -2.70 -21.27
N TRP A 118 -28.51 -3.35 -21.36
CA TRP A 118 -28.62 -4.79 -21.08
C TRP A 118 -27.90 -5.66 -22.08
N ILE A 119 -27.80 -5.21 -23.35
CA ILE A 119 -27.03 -5.90 -24.39
C ILE A 119 -25.54 -5.81 -24.06
N ILE A 120 -25.02 -4.62 -23.77
CA ILE A 120 -23.61 -4.39 -23.43
C ILE A 120 -23.24 -5.20 -22.17
N LEU A 121 -24.04 -5.08 -21.12
CA LEU A 121 -23.87 -5.84 -19.88
C LEU A 121 -23.91 -7.36 -20.11
N GLY A 122 -24.74 -7.81 -21.07
CA GLY A 122 -24.85 -9.23 -21.42
C GLY A 122 -23.62 -9.77 -22.14
N MET A 123 -22.89 -8.92 -22.87
CA MET A 123 -21.66 -9.27 -23.59
C MET A 123 -20.40 -9.10 -22.75
N ALA A 124 -20.44 -8.29 -21.70
CA ALA A 124 -19.31 -8.05 -20.82
C ALA A 124 -18.95 -9.33 -20.06
N GLN A 125 -17.67 -9.67 -20.07
CA GLN A 125 -17.11 -10.76 -19.24
C GLN A 125 -16.87 -10.27 -17.81
N GLU A 126 -16.39 -9.05 -17.70
CA GLU A 126 -16.11 -8.35 -16.46
C GLU A 126 -16.69 -6.94 -16.54
N ILE A 127 -17.14 -6.42 -15.42
CA ILE A 127 -17.72 -5.08 -15.29
C ILE A 127 -16.80 -4.29 -14.38
N GLU A 128 -16.25 -3.20 -14.92
CA GLU A 128 -15.36 -2.30 -14.20
C GLU A 128 -16.14 -1.11 -13.64
N ARG A 129 -15.78 -0.68 -12.44
CA ARG A 129 -16.45 0.41 -11.72
C ARG A 129 -16.46 1.72 -12.49
N ASP A 130 -15.31 2.07 -13.07
CA ASP A 130 -15.09 3.37 -13.71
C ASP A 130 -15.27 3.33 -15.24
N ASP A 131 -15.74 2.20 -15.78
CA ASP A 131 -16.10 2.09 -17.17
C ASP A 131 -17.28 2.99 -17.52
N ALA A 132 -17.19 3.69 -18.66
CA ALA A 132 -18.18 4.67 -19.10
C ALA A 132 -19.58 4.06 -19.27
N ASP A 133 -19.66 2.84 -19.82
CA ASP A 133 -20.94 2.16 -20.04
C ASP A 133 -21.56 1.73 -18.69
N THR A 134 -20.73 1.33 -17.72
CA THR A 134 -21.15 1.00 -16.36
C THR A 134 -21.76 2.22 -15.67
N VAL A 135 -21.03 3.34 -15.65
CA VAL A 135 -21.48 4.59 -15.02
C VAL A 135 -22.74 5.14 -15.70
N GLN A 136 -22.76 5.13 -17.04
CA GLN A 136 -23.93 5.59 -17.80
C GLN A 136 -25.16 4.70 -17.56
N GLY A 137 -24.97 3.38 -17.51
CA GLY A 137 -26.02 2.42 -17.22
C GLY A 137 -26.62 2.58 -15.83
N LEU A 138 -25.77 2.77 -14.80
CA LEU A 138 -26.24 3.05 -13.45
C LEU A 138 -27.04 4.36 -13.37
N ASN A 139 -26.55 5.42 -13.99
CA ASN A 139 -27.27 6.71 -14.05
C ASN A 139 -28.62 6.60 -14.79
N ALA A 140 -28.68 5.80 -15.86
CA ALA A 140 -29.93 5.56 -16.59
C ALA A 140 -30.93 4.77 -15.72
N LEU A 141 -30.50 3.77 -14.99
CA LEU A 141 -31.33 3.03 -14.03
C LEU A 141 -31.85 3.93 -12.90
N GLU A 142 -31.01 4.82 -12.36
CA GLU A 142 -31.42 5.82 -11.37
C GLU A 142 -32.45 6.79 -11.93
N ALA A 143 -32.17 7.38 -13.08
CA ALA A 143 -33.09 8.34 -13.75
C ALA A 143 -34.49 7.75 -14.03
N LYS A 144 -34.56 6.44 -14.26
CA LYS A 144 -35.82 5.70 -14.44
C LYS A 144 -36.45 5.23 -13.12
N GLY A 145 -35.82 5.48 -11.98
CA GLY A 145 -36.31 5.09 -10.66
C GLY A 145 -36.12 3.62 -10.31
N TYR A 146 -35.29 2.90 -11.06
CA TYR A 146 -34.95 1.49 -10.77
C TYR A 146 -33.83 1.34 -9.73
N LEU A 147 -33.13 2.43 -9.40
CA LEU A 147 -32.09 2.50 -8.35
C LEU A 147 -32.48 3.58 -7.32
N PRO A 148 -33.42 3.33 -6.41
CA PRO A 148 -33.84 4.34 -5.43
C PRO A 148 -32.74 4.77 -4.45
N GLY A 149 -31.69 3.97 -4.25
CA GLY A 149 -30.49 4.34 -3.49
C GLY A 149 -29.51 5.21 -4.27
N GLY A 150 -29.67 5.32 -5.59
CA GLY A 150 -28.83 6.07 -6.50
C GLY A 150 -27.67 5.29 -7.08
N ALA A 151 -27.18 5.74 -8.23
CA ALA A 151 -26.00 5.18 -8.90
C ALA A 151 -24.75 5.29 -8.03
N GLN A 152 -24.61 6.43 -7.33
CA GLN A 152 -23.44 6.68 -6.48
C GLN A 152 -23.35 5.69 -5.33
N ALA A 153 -24.45 5.28 -4.72
CA ALA A 153 -24.45 4.29 -3.65
C ALA A 153 -23.88 2.94 -4.13
N VAL A 154 -24.18 2.53 -5.37
CA VAL A 154 -23.63 1.33 -5.98
C VAL A 154 -22.12 1.49 -6.22
N LEU A 155 -21.67 2.65 -6.72
CA LEU A 155 -20.25 2.94 -6.95
C LEU A 155 -19.44 3.01 -5.66
N ASP A 156 -20.00 3.55 -4.59
CA ASP A 156 -19.33 3.66 -3.28
C ASP A 156 -19.23 2.31 -2.57
N ALA A 157 -20.20 1.43 -2.78
CA ALA A 157 -20.23 0.07 -2.25
C ALA A 157 -19.42 -0.94 -3.11
N TRP A 158 -18.75 -0.45 -4.17
CA TRP A 158 -17.99 -1.33 -5.06
C TRP A 158 -16.85 -2.01 -4.32
N PRO A 159 -16.71 -3.34 -4.37
CA PRO A 159 -15.67 -4.04 -3.67
C PRO A 159 -14.27 -3.72 -4.22
N THR A 160 -13.30 -3.65 -3.34
CA THR A 160 -11.88 -3.42 -3.64
C THR A 160 -11.06 -4.67 -3.33
N GLU A 161 -9.88 -4.75 -3.95
CA GLU A 161 -8.87 -5.77 -3.64
C GLU A 161 -8.01 -5.34 -2.45
#